data_0adea9bae3ba6e2145d1e14b7015c47f
#
_entry.id   0adea9bae3ba6e2145d1e14b7015c47f
#
_cell.length_a   1.000
_cell.length_b   1.000
_cell.length_c   1.000
_cell.angle_alpha   90.00
_cell.angle_beta   90.00
_cell.angle_gamma   90.00
#
_symmetry.space_group_name_H-M   'P 1'
#
loop_
_entity.id
_entity.type
_entity.pdbx_description
1 polymer ?
#
loop_
_entity_poly.entity_id
_entity_poly.type
_entity_poly.pdbx_seq_one_letter_code
_entity_poly.pdbx_strand_id
1 'polypeptide(L)'
;MAYEIILGREEAEREKFGTLGSVLIGKHYVQMGQTTALAQNIYLDLNRAHVVFVCGKRGSGKSYCMGVIAEGIATLPEEQRSRLAVVLLDTMGIFWTMKYPNHKDEHLLQQWNMEGKGIPVKIFTPTGFFKKYKQEGIPTDVPFSIRPYELTPEDWNLTFDLNPNEPLAIFIARIVLTLQKQRDDYDVEDIVEAIQADAREEEHLKNAALNRFRSVEAWGVFSREATPLKDLIKGGQVSILDLSPYAVMPGGWKIKHLVIGLVAERLFIERMIVRKNEEFKSIHSAIHYLITEEEEEEERLRGKEMPIVWLMIDEAHEFLPAQGKTAATDALITLLREGRQPGIAMVMATQQPGKIHTDAMTQSDVVLAHRLTAKVDTDAMGSIIQSYLRGTLDKELTLLPRVAGSCIAVDDVNERMYPMQIRPRFSWHGGGAPKIVEEKKKALEF
;
A
#
# COMPACT_ATOMS: atom_id res chain seq x y z
N MET A 1 28.44 22.42 0.18
CA MET A 1 27.72 21.14 -0.02
C MET A 1 26.51 21.42 -0.86
N ALA A 2 26.19 20.59 -1.86
CA ALA A 2 24.95 20.75 -2.61
C ALA A 2 23.77 20.55 -1.64
N TYR A 3 22.82 21.48 -1.67
CA TYR A 3 21.62 21.41 -0.84
C TYR A 3 20.73 20.28 -1.37
N GLU A 4 20.59 19.20 -0.61
CA GLU A 4 19.72 18.08 -0.96
C GLU A 4 18.30 18.32 -0.44
N ILE A 5 17.30 17.96 -1.25
CA ILE A 5 15.88 18.12 -0.92
C ILE A 5 15.41 16.80 -0.32
N ILE A 6 14.85 16.83 0.88
CA ILE A 6 14.29 15.64 1.55
C ILE A 6 12.83 15.97 1.87
N LEU A 7 11.91 15.33 1.12
CA LEU A 7 10.47 15.52 1.32
C LEU A 7 10.03 14.87 2.63
N GLY A 8 9.19 15.57 3.38
CA GLY A 8 8.62 15.09 4.65
C GLY A 8 9.53 15.25 5.86
N ARG A 9 10.79 15.75 5.71
CA ARG A 9 11.74 15.93 6.81
C ARG A 9 11.85 17.37 7.26
N GLU A 10 11.66 17.61 8.55
CA GLU A 10 11.86 18.92 9.17
C GLU A 10 13.32 19.40 9.07
N GLU A 11 13.52 20.72 9.02
CA GLU A 11 14.84 21.36 8.89
C GLU A 11 15.82 20.89 9.99
N ALA A 12 15.38 20.86 11.25
CA ALA A 12 16.20 20.44 12.38
C ALA A 12 16.67 18.97 12.29
N GLU A 13 15.83 18.08 11.75
CA GLU A 13 16.22 16.69 11.52
C GLU A 13 17.14 16.55 10.30
N ARG A 14 16.95 17.38 9.29
CA ARG A 14 17.85 17.43 8.12
C ARG A 14 19.26 17.86 8.53
N GLU A 15 19.40 18.86 9.40
CA GLU A 15 20.71 19.27 9.93
C GLU A 15 21.39 18.13 10.71
N LYS A 16 20.61 17.37 11.47
CA LYS A 16 21.13 16.30 12.34
C LYS A 16 21.48 15.03 11.58
N PHE A 17 20.65 14.61 10.63
CA PHE A 17 20.74 13.30 10.00
C PHE A 17 21.13 13.34 8.52
N GLY A 18 21.15 14.52 7.88
CA GLY A 18 21.39 14.64 6.44
C GLY A 18 20.41 13.76 5.65
N THR A 19 20.90 12.89 4.76
CA THR A 19 20.11 11.94 3.98
C THR A 19 19.96 10.56 4.63
N LEU A 20 20.47 10.36 5.84
CA LEU A 20 20.35 9.09 6.56
C LEU A 20 18.86 8.78 6.79
N GLY A 21 18.41 7.55 6.52
CA GLY A 21 17.01 7.16 6.64
C GLY A 21 16.11 7.83 5.60
N SER A 22 16.62 8.11 4.41
CA SER A 22 15.83 8.57 3.27
C SER A 22 16.19 7.81 2.00
N VAL A 23 15.30 7.84 1.00
CA VAL A 23 15.51 7.18 -0.30
C VAL A 23 15.46 8.17 -1.45
N LEU A 24 16.40 8.05 -2.39
CA LEU A 24 16.41 8.84 -3.62
C LEU A 24 15.19 8.47 -4.46
N ILE A 25 14.31 9.43 -4.73
CA ILE A 25 13.13 9.21 -5.58
C ILE A 25 13.21 9.96 -6.92
N GLY A 26 14.06 10.99 -7.05
CA GLY A 26 14.16 11.74 -8.28
C GLY A 26 15.13 12.90 -8.22
N LYS A 27 15.02 13.79 -9.21
CA LYS A 27 15.79 15.04 -9.30
C LYS A 27 14.89 16.23 -9.60
N HIS A 28 15.24 17.36 -9.03
CA HIS A 28 14.54 18.63 -9.22
C HIS A 28 14.77 19.18 -10.63
N TYR A 29 13.71 19.68 -11.27
CA TYR A 29 13.81 20.46 -12.49
C TYR A 29 14.15 21.91 -12.16
N VAL A 30 15.22 22.41 -12.74
CA VAL A 30 15.60 23.81 -12.64
C VAL A 30 15.52 24.44 -14.03
N GLN A 31 14.82 25.57 -14.10
CA GLN A 31 14.70 26.32 -15.34
C GLN A 31 15.95 27.20 -15.53
N MET A 32 16.68 26.95 -16.61
CA MET A 32 17.88 27.74 -16.99
C MET A 32 17.59 28.47 -18.31
N GLY A 33 17.01 29.64 -18.20
CA GLY A 33 16.56 30.40 -19.39
C GLY A 33 15.43 29.69 -20.13
N GLN A 34 15.68 29.26 -21.37
CA GLN A 34 14.71 28.46 -22.18
C GLN A 34 14.85 26.93 -22.03
N THR A 35 15.85 26.46 -21.29
CA THR A 35 16.12 25.03 -21.10
C THR A 35 15.80 24.62 -19.67
N THR A 36 15.31 23.38 -19.53
CA THR A 36 15.07 22.76 -18.24
C THR A 36 16.15 21.69 -18.00
N ALA A 37 16.83 21.74 -16.87
CA ALA A 37 17.84 20.80 -16.48
C ALA A 37 17.44 20.06 -15.20
N LEU A 38 17.91 18.80 -15.04
CA LEU A 38 17.83 18.07 -13.79
C LEU A 38 19.03 18.47 -12.91
N ALA A 39 18.78 18.96 -11.71
CA ALA A 39 19.81 19.47 -10.81
C ALA A 39 19.88 18.62 -9.53
N GLN A 40 19.27 19.08 -8.46
CA GLN A 40 19.40 18.52 -7.12
C GLN A 40 18.67 17.19 -6.97
N ASN A 41 19.24 16.27 -6.20
CA ASN A 41 18.56 15.04 -5.82
C ASN A 41 17.40 15.36 -4.89
N ILE A 42 16.30 14.61 -5.06
CA ILE A 42 15.13 14.64 -4.20
C ILE A 42 14.97 13.27 -3.54
N TYR A 43 14.97 13.30 -2.23
CA TYR A 43 14.79 12.13 -1.36
C TYR A 43 13.41 12.16 -0.70
N LEU A 44 12.92 10.99 -0.31
CA LEU A 44 11.75 10.83 0.54
C LEU A 44 12.23 10.39 1.93
N ASP A 45 11.76 11.05 2.98
CA ASP A 45 12.02 10.66 4.36
C ASP A 45 11.38 9.30 4.69
N LEU A 46 12.12 8.45 5.42
CA LEU A 46 11.65 7.17 5.93
C LEU A 46 11.82 7.08 7.45
N ASN A 47 12.43 8.09 8.06
CA ASN A 47 12.69 8.11 9.49
C ASN A 47 11.40 8.18 10.32
N ARG A 48 10.35 8.73 9.73
CA ARG A 48 8.99 8.79 10.28
C ARG A 48 8.00 8.11 9.35
N ALA A 49 6.82 7.77 9.89
CA ALA A 49 5.71 7.31 9.06
C ALA A 49 5.07 8.51 8.34
N HIS A 50 4.96 8.42 7.03
CA HIS A 50 4.37 9.43 6.14
C HIS A 50 3.15 8.91 5.42
N VAL A 51 2.26 9.82 5.05
CA VAL A 51 1.20 9.56 4.07
C VAL A 51 1.60 10.22 2.75
N VAL A 52 1.93 9.40 1.76
CA VAL A 52 2.33 9.84 0.43
C VAL A 52 1.20 9.63 -0.56
N PHE A 53 0.73 10.70 -1.16
CA PHE A 53 -0.33 10.67 -2.17
C PHE A 53 0.24 10.85 -3.57
N VAL A 54 0.05 9.85 -4.43
CA VAL A 54 0.55 9.85 -5.81
C VAL A 54 -0.64 9.93 -6.77
N CYS A 55 -0.79 11.02 -7.49
CA CYS A 55 -1.91 11.18 -8.42
C CYS A 55 -1.45 11.53 -9.83
N GLY A 56 -2.31 11.29 -10.81
CA GLY A 56 -2.04 11.60 -12.21
C GLY A 56 -2.83 10.72 -13.18
N LYS A 57 -2.90 11.13 -14.43
CA LYS A 57 -3.62 10.39 -15.47
C LYS A 57 -3.02 9.01 -15.74
N ARG A 58 -3.74 8.15 -16.47
CA ARG A 58 -3.26 6.85 -16.93
C ARG A 58 -1.93 6.98 -17.70
N GLY A 59 -0.95 6.15 -17.36
CA GLY A 59 0.36 6.15 -18.00
C GLY A 59 1.29 7.31 -17.60
N SER A 60 0.96 8.11 -16.59
CA SER A 60 1.83 9.22 -16.11
C SER A 60 3.00 8.77 -15.25
N GLY A 61 3.00 7.52 -14.73
CA GLY A 61 4.09 6.98 -13.93
C GLY A 61 3.77 6.72 -12.46
N LYS A 62 2.50 6.73 -12.04
CA LYS A 62 2.11 6.51 -10.63
C LYS A 62 2.60 5.19 -10.04
N SER A 63 2.21 4.05 -10.63
CA SER A 63 2.65 2.72 -10.18
C SER A 63 4.17 2.53 -10.34
N TYR A 64 4.77 3.24 -11.31
CA TYR A 64 6.22 3.32 -11.46
C TYR A 64 6.86 4.02 -10.25
N CYS A 65 6.30 5.15 -9.83
CA CYS A 65 6.74 5.91 -8.66
C CYS A 65 6.64 5.08 -7.36
N MET A 66 5.52 4.36 -7.15
CA MET A 66 5.38 3.42 -6.02
C MET A 66 6.52 2.38 -6.02
N GLY A 67 6.81 1.80 -7.19
CA GLY A 67 7.93 0.88 -7.34
C GLY A 67 9.28 1.51 -7.01
N VAL A 68 9.50 2.78 -7.38
CA VAL A 68 10.73 3.53 -7.02
C VAL A 68 10.90 3.64 -5.51
N ILE A 69 9.82 3.93 -4.77
CA ILE A 69 9.86 4.01 -3.31
C ILE A 69 10.16 2.63 -2.71
N ALA A 70 9.46 1.59 -3.15
CA ALA A 70 9.66 0.22 -2.67
C ALA A 70 11.09 -0.29 -2.93
N GLU A 71 11.64 -0.03 -4.13
CA GLU A 71 13.03 -0.34 -4.48
C GLU A 71 14.02 0.39 -3.58
N GLY A 72 13.77 1.68 -3.34
CA GLY A 72 14.60 2.49 -2.47
C GLY A 72 14.69 1.88 -1.06
N ILE A 73 13.55 1.54 -0.46
CA ILE A 73 13.48 0.89 0.85
C ILE A 73 14.21 -0.45 0.85
N ALA A 74 13.99 -1.28 -0.18
CA ALA A 74 14.62 -2.59 -0.30
C ALA A 74 16.16 -2.55 -0.44
N THR A 75 16.71 -1.40 -0.82
CA THR A 75 18.16 -1.24 -1.06
C THR A 75 18.88 -0.42 -0.01
N LEU A 76 18.21 -0.05 1.07
CA LEU A 76 18.84 0.56 2.23
C LEU A 76 19.87 -0.38 2.87
N PRO A 77 20.87 0.17 3.60
CA PRO A 77 21.75 -0.63 4.44
C PRO A 77 20.94 -1.51 5.41
N GLU A 78 21.46 -2.71 5.72
CA GLU A 78 20.75 -3.72 6.53
C GLU A 78 20.22 -3.17 7.85
N GLU A 79 21.01 -2.35 8.55
CA GLU A 79 20.65 -1.76 9.83
C GLU A 79 19.36 -0.93 9.76
N GLN A 80 19.17 -0.18 8.65
CA GLN A 80 17.96 0.63 8.44
C GLN A 80 16.84 -0.22 7.84
N ARG A 81 17.18 -1.07 6.86
CA ARG A 81 16.24 -1.92 6.15
C ARG A 81 15.51 -2.88 7.08
N SER A 82 16.21 -3.50 8.02
CA SER A 82 15.63 -4.45 8.99
C SER A 82 14.53 -3.84 9.88
N ARG A 83 14.52 -2.51 10.01
CA ARG A 83 13.50 -1.77 10.77
C ARG A 83 12.28 -1.38 9.94
N LEU A 84 12.27 -1.65 8.64
CA LEU A 84 11.21 -1.30 7.71
C LEU A 84 10.64 -2.55 7.05
N ALA A 85 9.35 -2.58 6.80
CA ALA A 85 8.67 -3.55 5.96
C ALA A 85 7.82 -2.83 4.91
N VAL A 86 7.77 -3.38 3.71
CA VAL A 86 6.90 -2.88 2.63
C VAL A 86 5.83 -3.92 2.33
N VAL A 87 4.57 -3.50 2.31
CA VAL A 87 3.43 -4.31 1.86
C VAL A 87 2.78 -3.62 0.67
N LEU A 88 2.94 -4.21 -0.52
CA LEU A 88 2.31 -3.77 -1.75
C LEU A 88 1.01 -4.56 -1.97
N LEU A 89 -0.11 -3.87 -2.00
CA LEU A 89 -1.42 -4.45 -2.35
C LEU A 89 -1.59 -4.35 -3.88
N ASP A 90 -1.20 -5.42 -4.57
CA ASP A 90 -1.15 -5.46 -6.04
C ASP A 90 -2.49 -5.89 -6.64
N THR A 91 -3.29 -4.92 -7.04
CA THR A 91 -4.63 -5.15 -7.61
C THR A 91 -4.62 -5.49 -9.09
N MET A 92 -3.49 -5.26 -9.77
CA MET A 92 -3.33 -5.42 -11.22
C MET A 92 -2.28 -6.48 -11.60
N GLY A 93 -1.54 -7.03 -10.66
CA GLY A 93 -0.51 -8.05 -10.93
C GLY A 93 0.70 -7.51 -11.67
N ILE A 94 1.21 -6.34 -11.29
CA ILE A 94 2.33 -5.69 -12.00
C ILE A 94 3.63 -5.65 -11.21
N PHE A 95 3.56 -5.78 -9.88
CA PHE A 95 4.73 -5.58 -9.02
C PHE A 95 5.60 -6.83 -8.85
N TRP A 96 5.11 -8.04 -9.16
CA TRP A 96 5.94 -9.26 -9.15
C TRP A 96 7.17 -9.15 -10.06
N THR A 97 7.08 -8.32 -11.10
CA THR A 97 8.17 -8.07 -12.05
C THR A 97 9.39 -7.42 -11.40
N MET A 98 9.26 -6.88 -10.18
CA MET A 98 10.37 -6.32 -9.42
C MET A 98 11.47 -7.36 -9.10
N LYS A 99 11.18 -8.65 -9.20
CA LYS A 99 12.20 -9.73 -9.09
C LYS A 99 13.27 -9.65 -10.18
N TYR A 100 12.99 -8.98 -11.28
CA TYR A 100 13.85 -8.96 -12.47
C TYR A 100 14.52 -7.60 -12.68
N PRO A 101 15.77 -7.57 -13.20
CA PRO A 101 16.45 -6.32 -13.53
C PRO A 101 15.77 -5.62 -14.71
N ASN A 102 15.83 -4.30 -14.73
CA ASN A 102 15.29 -3.49 -15.81
C ASN A 102 16.29 -3.37 -16.96
N HIS A 103 16.18 -4.26 -17.93
CA HIS A 103 16.93 -4.19 -19.17
C HIS A 103 16.28 -3.32 -20.25
N LYS A 104 15.05 -2.87 -20.01
CA LYS A 104 14.31 -2.08 -20.99
C LYS A 104 14.80 -0.64 -21.05
N ASP A 105 15.16 -0.07 -19.90
CA ASP A 105 15.53 1.32 -19.74
C ASP A 105 17.03 1.49 -19.42
N GLU A 106 17.91 0.58 -19.88
CA GLU A 106 19.35 0.61 -19.59
C GLU A 106 20.01 1.96 -19.90
N HIS A 107 19.69 2.57 -21.04
CA HIS A 107 20.21 3.88 -21.41
C HIS A 107 19.79 4.97 -20.39
N LEU A 108 18.55 4.92 -19.91
CA LEU A 108 18.05 5.87 -18.92
C LEU A 108 18.72 5.64 -17.56
N LEU A 109 18.92 4.38 -17.17
CA LEU A 109 19.64 4.02 -15.94
C LEU A 109 21.08 4.55 -15.98
N GLN A 110 21.80 4.38 -17.10
CA GLN A 110 23.15 4.91 -17.28
C GLN A 110 23.21 6.44 -17.13
N GLN A 111 22.24 7.19 -17.65
CA GLN A 111 22.15 8.64 -17.47
C GLN A 111 22.01 9.06 -16.00
N TRP A 112 21.48 8.17 -15.16
CA TRP A 112 21.33 8.39 -13.72
C TRP A 112 22.45 7.74 -12.90
N ASN A 113 23.50 7.20 -13.53
CA ASN A 113 24.56 6.42 -12.89
C ASN A 113 24.00 5.24 -12.07
N MET A 114 23.03 4.53 -12.64
CA MET A 114 22.34 3.39 -12.03
C MET A 114 22.45 2.17 -12.93
N GLU A 115 22.34 0.99 -12.33
CA GLU A 115 22.31 -0.29 -13.02
C GLU A 115 21.01 -1.03 -12.76
N GLY A 116 20.57 -1.82 -13.75
CA GLY A 116 19.41 -2.68 -13.62
C GLY A 116 19.68 -3.83 -12.65
N LYS A 117 18.82 -3.99 -11.65
CA LYS A 117 18.87 -5.11 -10.69
C LYS A 117 17.47 -5.50 -10.23
N GLY A 118 17.23 -6.79 -10.01
CA GLY A 118 16.04 -7.28 -9.35
C GLY A 118 16.12 -7.04 -7.84
N ILE A 119 14.98 -6.99 -7.17
CA ILE A 119 14.90 -6.95 -5.72
C ILE A 119 14.24 -8.22 -5.16
N PRO A 120 14.63 -8.66 -3.96
CA PRO A 120 14.03 -9.85 -3.34
C PRO A 120 12.63 -9.52 -2.80
N VAL A 121 11.61 -9.59 -3.66
CA VAL A 121 10.21 -9.47 -3.26
C VAL A 121 9.64 -10.85 -2.92
N LYS A 122 8.73 -10.90 -1.95
CA LYS A 122 7.98 -12.10 -1.56
C LYS A 122 6.52 -11.95 -1.99
N ILE A 123 6.05 -12.84 -2.85
CA ILE A 123 4.73 -12.77 -3.47
C ILE A 123 3.78 -13.70 -2.74
N PHE A 124 2.71 -13.12 -2.21
CA PHE A 124 1.60 -13.81 -1.55
C PHE A 124 0.43 -13.87 -2.51
N THR A 125 -0.04 -15.07 -2.82
CA THR A 125 -1.17 -15.28 -3.74
C THR A 125 -2.29 -16.02 -3.01
N PRO A 126 -3.56 -15.65 -3.18
CA PRO A 126 -4.68 -16.35 -2.54
C PRO A 126 -4.62 -17.85 -2.79
N THR A 127 -4.87 -18.63 -1.75
CA THR A 127 -4.65 -20.09 -1.72
C THR A 127 -5.30 -20.82 -2.88
N GLY A 128 -6.51 -20.41 -3.30
CA GLY A 128 -7.23 -20.99 -4.43
C GLY A 128 -6.54 -20.85 -5.78
N PHE A 129 -5.67 -19.82 -5.94
CA PHE A 129 -4.94 -19.56 -7.18
C PHE A 129 -3.48 -20.02 -7.13
N PHE A 130 -2.95 -20.25 -5.94
CA PHE A 130 -1.53 -20.52 -5.71
C PHE A 130 -1.00 -21.72 -6.51
N LYS A 131 -1.72 -22.86 -6.48
CA LYS A 131 -1.31 -24.07 -7.22
C LYS A 131 -1.35 -23.83 -8.73
N LYS A 132 -2.41 -23.17 -9.21
CA LYS A 132 -2.57 -22.82 -10.63
C LYS A 132 -1.43 -21.93 -11.12
N TYR A 133 -1.11 -20.88 -10.38
CA TYR A 133 -0.01 -19.96 -10.73
C TYR A 133 1.33 -20.68 -10.81
N LYS A 134 1.62 -21.56 -9.85
CA LYS A 134 2.83 -22.39 -9.93
C LYS A 134 2.89 -23.29 -11.18
N GLN A 135 1.76 -23.90 -11.54
CA GLN A 135 1.67 -24.75 -12.73
C GLN A 135 1.84 -23.95 -14.04
N GLU A 136 1.33 -22.74 -14.09
CA GLU A 136 1.41 -21.84 -15.23
C GLU A 136 2.75 -21.07 -15.29
N GLY A 137 3.65 -21.28 -14.31
CA GLY A 137 4.94 -20.58 -14.25
C GLY A 137 4.82 -19.09 -13.84
N ILE A 138 3.68 -18.67 -13.29
CA ILE A 138 3.50 -17.32 -12.77
C ILE A 138 4.21 -17.23 -11.42
N PRO A 139 5.09 -16.25 -11.21
CA PRO A 139 5.84 -16.12 -9.96
C PRO A 139 4.94 -15.96 -8.74
N THR A 140 5.05 -16.87 -7.80
CA THR A 140 4.39 -16.86 -6.50
C THR A 140 5.23 -17.60 -5.47
N ASP A 141 5.26 -17.11 -4.22
CA ASP A 141 6.13 -17.66 -3.18
C ASP A 141 5.34 -18.31 -2.03
N VAL A 142 4.25 -17.69 -1.58
CA VAL A 142 3.50 -18.09 -0.39
C VAL A 142 1.99 -18.08 -0.68
N PRO A 143 1.25 -19.12 -0.28
CA PRO A 143 -0.21 -19.06 -0.30
C PRO A 143 -0.70 -18.08 0.77
N PHE A 144 -1.72 -17.29 0.41
CA PHE A 144 -2.36 -16.33 1.30
C PHE A 144 -3.78 -16.75 1.61
N SER A 145 -4.15 -16.71 2.89
CA SER A 145 -5.51 -17.00 3.36
C SER A 145 -5.87 -16.16 4.58
N ILE A 146 -7.17 -15.97 4.77
CA ILE A 146 -7.78 -15.31 5.94
C ILE A 146 -8.78 -16.27 6.59
N ARG A 147 -9.02 -16.11 7.91
CA ARG A 147 -10.01 -16.89 8.63
C ARG A 147 -11.37 -16.19 8.60
N PRO A 148 -12.45 -16.89 8.27
CA PRO A 148 -13.81 -16.34 8.38
C PRO A 148 -14.14 -15.84 9.79
N TYR A 149 -13.58 -16.47 10.84
CA TYR A 149 -13.71 -16.07 12.24
C TYR A 149 -13.34 -14.61 12.50
N GLU A 150 -12.43 -14.04 11.71
CA GLU A 150 -11.90 -12.70 11.86
C GLU A 150 -12.79 -11.61 11.27
N LEU A 151 -13.83 -12.02 10.50
CA LEU A 151 -14.78 -11.11 9.89
C LEU A 151 -15.93 -10.79 10.84
N THR A 152 -16.25 -9.52 10.95
CA THR A 152 -17.43 -9.04 11.66
C THR A 152 -18.69 -9.24 10.82
N PRO A 153 -19.89 -9.22 11.42
CA PRO A 153 -21.14 -9.17 10.65
C PRO A 153 -21.21 -8.02 9.66
N GLU A 154 -20.60 -6.87 9.98
CA GLU A 154 -20.56 -5.70 9.11
C GLU A 154 -19.71 -5.96 7.86
N ASP A 155 -18.56 -6.63 8.00
CA ASP A 155 -17.71 -7.03 6.87
C ASP A 155 -18.48 -7.91 5.88
N TRP A 156 -19.24 -8.87 6.38
CA TRP A 156 -20.09 -9.72 5.56
C TRP A 156 -21.21 -8.93 4.86
N ASN A 157 -21.88 -8.02 5.59
CA ASN A 157 -22.92 -7.19 5.02
C ASN A 157 -22.40 -6.28 3.91
N LEU A 158 -21.28 -5.61 4.14
CA LEU A 158 -20.63 -4.78 3.13
C LEU A 158 -20.19 -5.62 1.91
N THR A 159 -19.66 -6.83 2.16
CA THR A 159 -19.20 -7.74 1.11
C THR A 159 -20.35 -8.23 0.24
N PHE A 160 -21.52 -8.48 0.84
CA PHE A 160 -22.72 -8.92 0.14
C PHE A 160 -23.64 -7.81 -0.36
N ASP A 161 -23.28 -6.53 -0.20
CA ASP A 161 -24.11 -5.35 -0.50
C ASP A 161 -25.47 -5.39 0.22
N LEU A 162 -25.48 -5.73 1.49
CA LEU A 162 -26.68 -5.79 2.29
C LEU A 162 -26.82 -4.53 3.15
N ASN A 163 -28.04 -3.98 3.20
CA ASN A 163 -28.34 -2.98 4.21
C ASN A 163 -28.42 -3.67 5.58
N PRO A 164 -27.74 -3.17 6.64
CA PRO A 164 -27.76 -3.78 7.97
C PRO A 164 -29.15 -4.00 8.57
N ASN A 165 -30.15 -3.25 8.11
CA ASN A 165 -31.54 -3.36 8.57
C ASN A 165 -32.40 -4.34 7.74
N GLU A 166 -31.84 -4.95 6.71
CA GLU A 166 -32.56 -5.97 5.94
C GLU A 166 -32.65 -7.30 6.69
N PRO A 167 -33.75 -8.05 6.55
CA PRO A 167 -33.92 -9.33 7.24
C PRO A 167 -32.76 -10.30 7.00
N LEU A 168 -32.21 -10.36 5.77
CA LEU A 168 -31.09 -11.22 5.43
C LEU A 168 -29.80 -10.82 6.13
N ALA A 169 -29.52 -9.51 6.24
CA ALA A 169 -28.36 -8.99 6.95
C ALA A 169 -28.42 -9.29 8.44
N ILE A 170 -29.60 -9.10 9.05
CA ILE A 170 -29.86 -9.42 10.47
C ILE A 170 -29.70 -10.93 10.71
N PHE A 171 -30.19 -11.77 9.80
CA PHE A 171 -30.02 -13.21 9.88
C PHE A 171 -28.53 -13.63 9.82
N ILE A 172 -27.79 -13.16 8.84
CA ILE A 172 -26.34 -13.42 8.71
C ILE A 172 -25.59 -12.95 9.96
N ALA A 173 -25.89 -11.74 10.44
CA ALA A 173 -25.27 -11.20 11.64
C ALA A 173 -25.53 -12.10 12.87
N ARG A 174 -26.75 -12.62 13.03
CA ARG A 174 -27.11 -13.53 14.12
C ARG A 174 -26.34 -14.84 14.05
N ILE A 175 -26.19 -15.43 12.86
CA ILE A 175 -25.41 -16.67 12.66
C ILE A 175 -23.93 -16.44 13.01
N VAL A 176 -23.30 -15.40 12.44
CA VAL A 176 -21.88 -15.07 12.68
C VAL A 176 -21.62 -14.81 14.16
N LEU A 177 -22.40 -13.94 14.82
CA LEU A 177 -22.26 -13.68 16.25
C LEU A 177 -22.49 -14.91 17.14
N THR A 178 -23.36 -15.83 16.72
CA THR A 178 -23.59 -17.07 17.45
C THR A 178 -22.38 -17.99 17.36
N LEU A 179 -21.80 -18.15 16.16
CA LEU A 179 -20.59 -18.93 15.95
C LEU A 179 -19.39 -18.35 16.71
N GLN A 180 -19.18 -17.03 16.65
CA GLN A 180 -18.10 -16.34 17.39
C GLN A 180 -18.21 -16.54 18.92
N LYS A 181 -19.42 -16.70 19.47
CA LYS A 181 -19.62 -16.98 20.90
C LYS A 181 -19.41 -18.45 21.28
N GLN A 182 -19.61 -19.34 20.34
CA GLN A 182 -19.58 -20.79 20.59
C GLN A 182 -18.23 -21.44 20.27
N ARG A 183 -17.46 -20.87 19.37
CA ARG A 183 -16.20 -21.42 18.85
C ARG A 183 -15.15 -20.34 18.77
N ASP A 184 -13.91 -20.69 19.11
CA ASP A 184 -12.74 -19.81 18.98
C ASP A 184 -12.17 -19.84 17.55
N ASP A 185 -12.71 -20.71 16.68
CA ASP A 185 -12.34 -20.82 15.26
C ASP A 185 -13.46 -21.46 14.45
N TYR A 186 -13.68 -20.99 13.22
CA TYR A 186 -14.60 -21.60 12.24
C TYR A 186 -14.23 -21.18 10.82
N ASP A 187 -14.65 -21.97 9.83
CA ASP A 187 -14.52 -21.66 8.42
C ASP A 187 -15.88 -21.34 7.75
N VAL A 188 -15.88 -21.22 6.42
CA VAL A 188 -17.10 -20.91 5.66
C VAL A 188 -18.11 -22.05 5.72
N GLU A 189 -17.63 -23.31 5.76
CA GLU A 189 -18.50 -24.48 5.85
C GLU A 189 -19.26 -24.52 7.18
N ASP A 190 -18.60 -24.16 8.29
CA ASP A 190 -19.26 -24.04 9.59
C ASP A 190 -20.40 -22.99 9.57
N ILE A 191 -20.21 -21.89 8.82
CA ILE A 191 -21.28 -20.89 8.63
C ILE A 191 -22.44 -21.50 7.83
N VAL A 192 -22.15 -22.24 6.75
CA VAL A 192 -23.13 -22.92 5.92
C VAL A 192 -23.94 -23.94 6.75
N GLU A 193 -23.25 -24.75 7.54
CA GLU A 193 -23.89 -25.71 8.46
C GLU A 193 -24.79 -24.99 9.49
N ALA A 194 -24.32 -23.89 10.09
CA ALA A 194 -25.12 -23.16 11.06
C ALA A 194 -26.37 -22.52 10.43
N ILE A 195 -26.29 -22.04 9.19
CA ILE A 195 -27.44 -21.52 8.44
C ILE A 195 -28.45 -22.65 8.18
N GLN A 196 -27.99 -23.84 7.77
CA GLN A 196 -28.85 -24.98 7.50
C GLN A 196 -29.56 -25.48 8.77
N ALA A 197 -28.86 -25.53 9.89
CA ALA A 197 -29.37 -26.01 11.18
C ALA A 197 -30.31 -25.00 11.86
N ASP A 198 -30.39 -23.75 11.43
CA ASP A 198 -31.26 -22.74 12.06
C ASP A 198 -32.74 -23.06 11.80
N ALA A 199 -33.50 -23.36 12.87
CA ALA A 199 -34.90 -23.68 12.79
C ALA A 199 -35.85 -22.47 12.94
N ARG A 200 -35.32 -21.26 13.17
CA ARG A 200 -36.11 -20.06 13.48
C ARG A 200 -36.40 -19.25 12.24
N GLU A 201 -35.52 -19.35 11.22
CA GLU A 201 -35.60 -18.49 10.05
C GLU A 201 -36.38 -19.14 8.90
N GLU A 202 -37.00 -18.30 8.07
CA GLU A 202 -37.74 -18.73 6.91
C GLU A 202 -36.84 -19.32 5.83
N GLU A 203 -37.30 -20.36 5.13
CA GLU A 203 -36.52 -21.13 4.18
C GLU A 203 -35.97 -20.26 3.02
N HIS A 204 -36.72 -19.24 2.61
CA HIS A 204 -36.24 -18.34 1.55
C HIS A 204 -35.03 -17.49 1.96
N LEU A 205 -34.96 -17.00 3.22
CA LEU A 205 -33.80 -16.27 3.76
C LEU A 205 -32.61 -17.19 3.97
N LYS A 206 -32.84 -18.43 4.44
CA LYS A 206 -31.79 -19.45 4.54
C LYS A 206 -31.16 -19.73 3.19
N ASN A 207 -31.97 -19.96 2.16
CA ASN A 207 -31.49 -20.22 0.81
C ASN A 207 -30.74 -19.01 0.23
N ALA A 208 -31.20 -17.79 0.51
CA ALA A 208 -30.50 -16.57 0.10
C ALA A 208 -29.13 -16.42 0.76
N ALA A 209 -29.00 -16.75 2.05
CA ALA A 209 -27.74 -16.76 2.78
C ALA A 209 -26.82 -17.88 2.28
N LEU A 210 -27.32 -19.11 2.15
CA LEU A 210 -26.57 -20.27 1.63
C LEU A 210 -25.94 -19.99 0.26
N ASN A 211 -26.70 -19.41 -0.66
CA ASN A 211 -26.19 -19.07 -2.00
C ASN A 211 -25.03 -18.06 -1.94
N ARG A 212 -25.05 -17.12 -1.00
CA ARG A 212 -23.97 -16.15 -0.81
C ARG A 212 -22.71 -16.84 -0.26
N PHE A 213 -22.85 -17.63 0.81
CA PHE A 213 -21.69 -18.30 1.42
C PHE A 213 -21.10 -19.40 0.53
N ARG A 214 -21.89 -20.12 -0.24
CA ARG A 214 -21.39 -21.05 -1.27
C ARG A 214 -20.61 -20.33 -2.37
N SER A 215 -21.00 -19.11 -2.74
CA SER A 215 -20.21 -18.33 -3.69
C SER A 215 -18.85 -17.88 -3.12
N VAL A 216 -18.75 -17.73 -1.81
CA VAL A 216 -17.52 -17.35 -1.10
C VAL A 216 -16.44 -18.42 -1.18
N GLU A 217 -16.82 -19.72 -1.21
CA GLU A 217 -15.86 -20.82 -1.37
C GLU A 217 -15.05 -20.70 -2.66
N ALA A 218 -15.70 -20.23 -3.74
CA ALA A 218 -15.04 -20.02 -5.03
C ALA A 218 -13.99 -18.88 -5.00
N TRP A 219 -13.96 -18.05 -3.97
CA TRP A 219 -13.00 -16.97 -3.85
C TRP A 219 -11.58 -17.46 -3.54
N GLY A 220 -11.47 -18.62 -2.92
CA GLY A 220 -10.18 -19.26 -2.66
C GLY A 220 -9.24 -18.44 -1.76
N VAL A 221 -9.80 -17.62 -0.87
CA VAL A 221 -9.02 -16.82 0.09
C VAL A 221 -9.24 -17.27 1.53
N PHE A 222 -10.32 -18.01 1.80
CA PHE A 222 -10.66 -18.45 3.14
C PHE A 222 -10.04 -19.79 3.49
N SER A 223 -9.58 -19.94 4.72
CA SER A 223 -9.08 -21.17 5.33
C SER A 223 -9.11 -21.02 6.85
N ARG A 224 -9.25 -22.15 7.57
CA ARG A 224 -9.04 -22.17 9.03
C ARG A 224 -7.65 -21.69 9.42
N GLU A 225 -6.64 -22.04 8.61
CA GLU A 225 -5.26 -21.59 8.80
C GLU A 225 -5.05 -20.29 8.04
N ALA A 226 -5.16 -19.16 8.74
CA ALA A 226 -4.83 -17.86 8.14
C ALA A 226 -3.32 -17.70 7.95
N THR A 227 -2.96 -16.96 6.94
CA THR A 227 -1.57 -16.45 6.81
C THR A 227 -1.28 -15.47 7.94
N PRO A 228 -0.29 -15.74 8.82
CA PRO A 228 0.04 -14.82 9.89
C PRO A 228 0.50 -13.48 9.35
N LEU A 229 0.01 -12.38 9.94
CA LEU A 229 0.41 -11.03 9.51
C LEU A 229 1.93 -10.82 9.57
N LYS A 230 2.62 -11.43 10.56
CA LYS A 230 4.08 -11.41 10.69
C LYS A 230 4.84 -11.93 9.47
N ASP A 231 4.20 -12.75 8.64
CA ASP A 231 4.82 -13.28 7.42
C ASP A 231 4.78 -12.25 6.27
N LEU A 232 3.76 -11.37 6.27
CA LEU A 232 3.68 -10.21 5.37
C LEU A 232 4.57 -9.07 5.84
N ILE A 233 4.75 -8.90 7.17
CA ILE A 233 5.40 -7.73 7.77
C ILE A 233 6.69 -8.17 8.46
N LYS A 234 7.67 -8.53 7.66
CA LYS A 234 8.99 -8.90 8.15
C LYS A 234 9.98 -7.78 7.85
N GLY A 235 10.79 -7.40 8.83
CA GLY A 235 11.85 -6.41 8.64
C GLY A 235 12.76 -6.74 7.45
N GLY A 236 13.01 -5.75 6.61
CA GLY A 236 13.78 -5.89 5.37
C GLY A 236 13.05 -6.54 4.20
N GLN A 237 11.80 -6.95 4.37
CA GLN A 237 11.02 -7.63 3.33
C GLN A 237 10.14 -6.66 2.56
N VAL A 238 10.07 -6.86 1.23
CA VAL A 238 9.04 -6.29 0.36
C VAL A 238 8.05 -7.41 0.04
N SER A 239 6.87 -7.33 0.62
CA SER A 239 5.77 -8.28 0.41
C SER A 239 4.81 -7.74 -0.64
N ILE A 240 4.47 -8.56 -1.62
CA ILE A 240 3.46 -8.26 -2.62
C ILE A 240 2.28 -9.17 -2.37
N LEU A 241 1.14 -8.61 -1.99
CA LEU A 241 -0.12 -9.32 -1.92
C LEU A 241 -0.82 -9.20 -3.27
N ASP A 242 -0.74 -10.26 -4.05
CA ASP A 242 -1.30 -10.33 -5.40
C ASP A 242 -2.81 -10.58 -5.35
N LEU A 243 -3.58 -9.53 -5.58
CA LEU A 243 -5.04 -9.57 -5.67
C LEU A 243 -5.55 -9.53 -7.11
N SER A 244 -4.64 -9.60 -8.10
CA SER A 244 -4.98 -9.54 -9.52
C SER A 244 -5.90 -10.67 -10.00
N PRO A 245 -5.89 -11.90 -9.43
CA PRO A 245 -6.84 -12.94 -9.80
C PRO A 245 -8.30 -12.48 -9.71
N TYR A 246 -8.59 -11.61 -8.75
CA TYR A 246 -9.95 -11.09 -8.54
C TYR A 246 -10.37 -10.02 -9.57
N ALA A 247 -9.45 -9.48 -10.35
CA ALA A 247 -9.80 -8.49 -11.39
C ALA A 247 -10.69 -9.06 -12.49
N VAL A 248 -10.63 -10.38 -12.73
CA VAL A 248 -11.41 -11.08 -13.77
C VAL A 248 -12.57 -11.90 -13.22
N MET A 249 -12.72 -11.98 -11.90
CA MET A 249 -13.82 -12.73 -11.26
C MET A 249 -15.08 -11.86 -11.16
N PRO A 250 -16.28 -12.42 -11.41
CA PRO A 250 -17.53 -11.73 -11.08
C PRO A 250 -17.58 -11.36 -9.61
N GLY A 251 -17.78 -10.06 -9.30
CA GLY A 251 -17.78 -9.57 -7.91
C GLY A 251 -16.40 -9.53 -7.22
N GLY A 252 -15.32 -9.84 -7.93
CA GLY A 252 -13.96 -9.91 -7.36
C GLY A 252 -13.46 -8.59 -6.75
N TRP A 253 -14.00 -7.46 -7.17
CA TRP A 253 -13.71 -6.16 -6.55
C TRP A 253 -14.11 -6.14 -5.05
N LYS A 254 -15.21 -6.81 -4.66
CA LYS A 254 -15.64 -6.92 -3.26
C LYS A 254 -14.65 -7.71 -2.41
N ILE A 255 -14.09 -8.77 -3.01
CA ILE A 255 -13.07 -9.61 -2.35
C ILE A 255 -11.80 -8.79 -2.10
N LYS A 256 -11.37 -7.99 -3.10
CA LYS A 256 -10.25 -7.07 -2.92
C LYS A 256 -10.48 -6.10 -1.77
N HIS A 257 -11.68 -5.51 -1.69
CA HIS A 257 -12.04 -4.59 -0.61
C HIS A 257 -11.96 -5.26 0.76
N LEU A 258 -12.53 -6.46 0.89
CA LEU A 258 -12.51 -7.23 2.13
C LEU A 258 -11.08 -7.56 2.58
N VAL A 259 -10.27 -8.13 1.68
CA VAL A 259 -8.88 -8.49 1.99
C VAL A 259 -8.05 -7.27 2.41
N ILE A 260 -8.17 -6.17 1.69
CA ILE A 260 -7.45 -4.93 1.99
C ILE A 260 -7.89 -4.36 3.33
N GLY A 261 -9.19 -4.35 3.62
CA GLY A 261 -9.74 -3.88 4.90
C GLY A 261 -9.19 -4.67 6.07
N LEU A 262 -9.27 -6.00 5.99
CA LEU A 262 -8.76 -6.89 7.06
C LEU A 262 -7.24 -6.77 7.28
N VAL A 263 -6.46 -6.69 6.20
CA VAL A 263 -5.01 -6.49 6.33
C VAL A 263 -4.71 -5.14 6.99
N ALA A 264 -5.42 -4.08 6.61
CA ALA A 264 -5.25 -2.75 7.18
C ALA A 264 -5.64 -2.70 8.67
N GLU A 265 -6.77 -3.28 9.05
CA GLU A 265 -7.26 -3.33 10.42
C GLU A 265 -6.31 -4.11 11.34
N ARG A 266 -5.91 -5.31 10.92
CA ARG A 266 -4.95 -6.13 11.68
C ARG A 266 -3.61 -5.45 11.84
N LEU A 267 -3.12 -4.84 10.77
CA LEU A 267 -1.87 -4.07 10.80
C LEU A 267 -1.94 -2.98 11.87
N PHE A 268 -3.05 -2.25 11.92
CA PHE A 268 -3.25 -1.19 12.92
C PHE A 268 -3.25 -1.74 14.34
N ILE A 269 -4.04 -2.79 14.59
CA ILE A 269 -4.18 -3.40 15.92
C ILE A 269 -2.81 -3.94 16.41
N GLU A 270 -2.11 -4.73 15.59
CA GLU A 270 -0.83 -5.32 15.98
C GLU A 270 0.25 -4.25 16.22
N ARG A 271 0.34 -3.23 15.35
CA ARG A 271 1.29 -2.13 15.54
C ARG A 271 0.99 -1.28 16.78
N MET A 272 -0.29 -1.03 17.08
CA MET A 272 -0.70 -0.32 18.32
C MET A 272 -0.25 -1.07 19.58
N ILE A 273 -0.39 -2.40 19.59
CA ILE A 273 0.07 -3.23 20.72
C ILE A 273 1.60 -3.15 20.86
N VAL A 274 2.30 -3.32 19.74
CA VAL A 274 3.78 -3.24 19.73
C VAL A 274 4.24 -1.86 20.16
N ARG A 275 3.62 -0.78 19.67
CA ARG A 275 4.00 0.60 20.04
C ARG A 275 3.85 0.88 21.53
N LYS A 276 2.77 0.40 22.16
CA LYS A 276 2.61 0.50 23.62
C LYS A 276 3.77 -0.20 24.37
N ASN A 277 4.18 -1.36 23.89
CA ASN A 277 5.31 -2.10 24.47
C ASN A 277 6.65 -1.37 24.25
N GLU A 278 6.88 -0.78 23.07
CA GLU A 278 8.07 0.04 22.78
C GLU A 278 8.14 1.25 23.71
N GLU A 279 7.03 1.96 23.93
CA GLU A 279 6.97 3.11 24.85
C GLU A 279 7.18 2.68 26.31
N PHE A 280 6.56 1.58 26.74
CA PHE A 280 6.75 1.04 28.07
C PHE A 280 8.23 0.73 28.34
N LYS A 281 8.91 0.06 27.40
CA LYS A 281 10.35 -0.20 27.49
C LYS A 281 11.17 1.08 27.58
N SER A 282 10.86 2.08 26.74
CA SER A 282 11.55 3.37 26.74
C SER A 282 11.41 4.11 28.07
N ILE A 283 10.20 4.07 28.68
CA ILE A 283 9.96 4.67 30.00
C ILE A 283 10.75 3.91 31.07
N HIS A 284 10.71 2.58 31.07
CA HIS A 284 11.45 1.76 32.04
C HIS A 284 12.96 1.99 31.93
N SER A 285 13.53 2.00 30.73
CA SER A 285 14.95 2.29 30.51
C SER A 285 15.37 3.70 30.99
N ALA A 286 14.45 4.67 30.88
CA ALA A 286 14.72 6.04 31.36
C ALA A 286 14.65 6.17 32.89
N ILE A 287 13.84 5.36 33.55
CA ILE A 287 13.63 5.39 35.00
C ILE A 287 14.64 4.50 35.73
N HIS A 288 14.96 3.33 35.21
CA HIS A 288 15.88 2.37 35.79
C HIS A 288 17.23 2.41 35.09
N TYR A 289 18.12 3.25 35.60
CA TYR A 289 19.54 3.30 35.17
C TYR A 289 20.36 2.05 35.59
N LEU A 290 19.73 1.08 36.25
CA LEU A 290 20.32 -0.16 36.76
C LEU A 290 19.36 -1.33 36.46
N ILE A 291 19.29 -1.74 35.21
CA ILE A 291 18.68 -3.02 34.85
C ILE A 291 19.76 -4.08 34.93
N THR A 292 19.50 -5.21 35.63
CA THR A 292 20.41 -6.35 35.66
C THR A 292 20.40 -7.08 34.32
N GLU A 293 21.51 -7.74 33.93
CA GLU A 293 21.66 -8.49 32.67
C GLU A 293 20.54 -9.54 32.47
N GLU A 294 20.02 -10.13 33.58
CA GLU A 294 18.93 -11.11 33.56
C GLU A 294 17.57 -10.47 33.15
N GLU A 295 17.31 -9.23 33.57
CA GLU A 295 16.10 -8.50 33.19
C GLU A 295 16.14 -8.05 31.70
N GLU A 296 17.33 -7.73 31.16
CA GLU A 296 17.51 -7.44 29.73
C GLU A 296 17.23 -8.66 28.84
N GLU A 297 17.60 -9.87 29.32
CA GLU A 297 17.38 -11.11 28.58
C GLU A 297 15.89 -11.52 28.59
N GLU A 298 15.19 -11.36 29.71
CA GLU A 298 13.74 -11.53 29.81
C GLU A 298 12.97 -10.50 28.96
N GLU A 299 13.41 -9.23 28.91
CA GLU A 299 12.80 -8.20 28.07
C GLU A 299 13.01 -8.45 26.57
N ARG A 300 14.19 -8.95 26.16
CA ARG A 300 14.45 -9.39 24.77
C ARG A 300 13.51 -10.52 24.33
N LEU A 301 13.15 -11.41 25.23
CA LEU A 301 12.23 -12.53 24.98
C LEU A 301 10.74 -12.11 24.95
N ARG A 302 10.36 -11.05 25.68
CA ARG A 302 8.96 -10.56 25.78
C ARG A 302 8.52 -9.62 24.67
N GLY A 303 9.44 -8.95 23.96
CA GLY A 303 9.10 -7.94 22.96
C GLY A 303 9.34 -8.40 21.53
N LYS A 304 8.32 -8.84 20.81
CA LYS A 304 8.39 -8.92 19.34
C LYS A 304 8.57 -7.51 18.82
N GLU A 305 9.75 -7.21 18.31
CA GLU A 305 9.97 -5.98 17.52
C GLU A 305 9.24 -6.14 16.19
N MET A 306 8.39 -5.20 15.88
CA MET A 306 7.69 -5.15 14.59
C MET A 306 8.20 -3.93 13.82
N PRO A 307 8.61 -4.08 12.55
CA PRO A 307 9.15 -2.97 11.77
C PRO A 307 8.08 -1.88 11.54
N ILE A 308 8.53 -0.67 11.23
CA ILE A 308 7.68 0.37 10.65
C ILE A 308 7.21 -0.14 9.29
N VAL A 309 5.91 -0.02 9.00
CA VAL A 309 5.31 -0.62 7.82
C VAL A 309 4.95 0.46 6.79
N TRP A 310 5.41 0.27 5.56
CA TRP A 310 5.03 1.05 4.40
C TRP A 310 3.96 0.28 3.61
N LEU A 311 2.69 0.61 3.86
CA LEU A 311 1.55 0.05 3.14
C LEU A 311 1.33 0.83 1.85
N MET A 312 1.39 0.13 0.70
CA MET A 312 1.28 0.74 -0.61
C MET A 312 0.04 0.23 -1.36
N ILE A 313 -0.81 1.14 -1.82
CA ILE A 313 -2.09 0.83 -2.46
C ILE A 313 -2.17 1.52 -3.81
N ASP A 314 -2.24 0.74 -4.89
CA ASP A 314 -2.53 1.28 -6.22
C ASP A 314 -4.05 1.36 -6.44
N GLU A 315 -4.50 2.29 -7.27
CA GLU A 315 -5.91 2.61 -7.54
C GLU A 315 -6.74 2.84 -6.26
N ALA A 316 -6.18 3.58 -5.30
CA ALA A 316 -6.74 3.77 -3.96
C ALA A 316 -8.19 4.31 -3.95
N HIS A 317 -8.64 4.99 -5.02
CA HIS A 317 -10.02 5.46 -5.15
C HIS A 317 -11.06 4.31 -5.21
N GLU A 318 -10.65 3.08 -5.56
CA GLU A 318 -11.52 1.91 -5.50
C GLU A 318 -11.87 1.54 -4.04
N PHE A 319 -10.95 1.78 -3.09
CA PHE A 319 -11.04 1.38 -1.68
C PHE A 319 -11.47 2.52 -0.74
N LEU A 320 -11.20 3.74 -1.16
CA LEU A 320 -11.51 4.98 -0.45
C LEU A 320 -12.37 5.90 -1.35
N PRO A 321 -13.60 5.51 -1.70
CA PRO A 321 -14.46 6.33 -2.56
C PRO A 321 -14.88 7.63 -1.86
N ALA A 322 -15.04 8.72 -2.63
CA ALA A 322 -15.52 10.01 -2.12
C ALA A 322 -16.96 9.92 -1.59
N GLN A 323 -17.75 8.97 -2.06
CA GLN A 323 -19.12 8.73 -1.64
C GLN A 323 -19.37 7.23 -1.42
N GLY A 324 -20.10 6.90 -0.37
CA GLY A 324 -20.34 5.51 0.04
C GLY A 324 -19.16 4.91 0.79
N LYS A 325 -19.25 3.62 1.09
CA LYS A 325 -18.25 2.85 1.82
C LYS A 325 -18.03 1.49 1.16
N THR A 326 -16.82 0.97 1.30
CA THR A 326 -16.44 -0.40 0.99
C THR A 326 -15.97 -1.10 2.26
N ALA A 327 -15.78 -2.40 2.26
CA ALA A 327 -15.23 -3.14 3.40
C ALA A 327 -13.80 -2.68 3.80
N ALA A 328 -13.09 -1.95 2.93
CA ALA A 328 -11.77 -1.40 3.24
C ALA A 328 -11.81 0.03 3.81
N THR A 329 -12.91 0.75 3.61
CA THR A 329 -12.92 2.22 3.78
C THR A 329 -12.60 2.64 5.21
N ASP A 330 -13.27 2.08 6.21
CA ASP A 330 -13.11 2.52 7.61
C ASP A 330 -11.73 2.17 8.16
N ALA A 331 -11.20 0.99 7.86
CA ALA A 331 -9.85 0.59 8.25
C ALA A 331 -8.78 1.50 7.63
N LEU A 332 -8.90 1.83 6.36
CA LEU A 332 -7.96 2.71 5.67
C LEU A 332 -8.05 4.16 6.16
N ILE A 333 -9.26 4.68 6.47
CA ILE A 333 -9.42 6.00 7.08
C ILE A 333 -8.75 6.04 8.47
N THR A 334 -8.90 4.99 9.26
CA THR A 334 -8.21 4.87 10.56
C THR A 334 -6.70 4.93 10.39
N LEU A 335 -6.15 4.20 9.42
CA LEU A 335 -4.71 4.27 9.12
C LEU A 335 -4.26 5.67 8.68
N LEU A 336 -5.06 6.37 7.87
CA LEU A 336 -4.75 7.73 7.44
C LEU A 336 -4.68 8.72 8.60
N ARG A 337 -5.63 8.64 9.52
CA ARG A 337 -5.75 9.58 10.65
C ARG A 337 -4.80 9.25 11.80
N GLU A 338 -4.62 7.97 12.08
CA GLU A 338 -3.98 7.49 13.31
C GLU A 338 -2.73 6.62 13.07
N GLY A 339 -2.47 6.19 11.84
CA GLY A 339 -1.38 5.25 11.51
C GLY A 339 0.04 5.78 11.76
N ARG A 340 0.21 7.11 11.77
CA ARG A 340 1.52 7.73 12.02
C ARG A 340 2.07 7.37 13.41
N GLN A 341 1.22 7.37 14.43
CA GLN A 341 1.64 7.11 15.80
C GLN A 341 2.17 5.68 16.02
N PRO A 342 1.49 4.62 15.54
CA PRO A 342 2.00 3.27 15.63
C PRO A 342 3.11 2.94 14.61
N GLY A 343 3.49 3.85 13.72
CA GLY A 343 4.55 3.64 12.74
C GLY A 343 4.05 2.93 11.47
N ILE A 344 2.89 3.32 10.97
CA ILE A 344 2.37 2.86 9.67
C ILE A 344 2.40 4.03 8.70
N ALA A 345 3.23 3.92 7.68
CA ALA A 345 3.27 4.84 6.55
C ALA A 345 2.39 4.31 5.42
N MET A 346 1.76 5.21 4.66
CA MET A 346 0.92 4.84 3.53
C MET A 346 1.39 5.51 2.24
N VAL A 347 1.41 4.74 1.15
CA VAL A 347 1.59 5.29 -0.21
C VAL A 347 0.34 4.93 -1.02
N MET A 348 -0.39 5.94 -1.44
CA MET A 348 -1.63 5.75 -2.19
C MET A 348 -1.49 6.33 -3.59
N ALA A 349 -1.76 5.52 -4.61
CA ALA A 349 -1.81 6.00 -5.99
C ALA A 349 -3.24 6.02 -6.53
N THR A 350 -3.60 7.06 -7.29
CA THR A 350 -4.91 7.17 -7.93
C THR A 350 -4.86 7.90 -9.27
N GLN A 351 -5.70 7.47 -10.20
CA GLN A 351 -5.95 8.19 -11.45
C GLN A 351 -7.07 9.23 -11.31
N GLN A 352 -7.88 9.15 -10.27
CA GLN A 352 -9.10 9.93 -10.08
C GLN A 352 -9.10 10.61 -8.71
N PRO A 353 -8.23 11.62 -8.49
CA PRO A 353 -8.18 12.32 -7.21
C PRO A 353 -9.50 13.01 -6.84
N GLY A 354 -10.33 13.40 -7.82
CA GLY A 354 -11.66 13.93 -7.57
C GLY A 354 -12.70 12.90 -7.09
N LYS A 355 -12.37 11.60 -7.10
CA LYS A 355 -13.27 10.51 -6.65
C LYS A 355 -12.78 9.77 -5.41
N ILE A 356 -11.68 10.20 -4.82
CA ILE A 356 -11.15 9.61 -3.59
C ILE A 356 -11.68 10.34 -2.37
N HIS A 357 -11.76 9.62 -1.25
CA HIS A 357 -12.14 10.19 0.06
C HIS A 357 -11.22 11.37 0.43
N THR A 358 -11.78 12.43 0.98
CA THR A 358 -11.04 13.67 1.30
C THR A 358 -9.87 13.43 2.24
N ASP A 359 -9.98 12.49 3.20
CA ASP A 359 -8.90 12.16 4.13
C ASP A 359 -7.64 11.65 3.43
N ALA A 360 -7.79 10.91 2.32
CA ALA A 360 -6.64 10.46 1.54
C ALA A 360 -5.76 11.62 1.07
N MET A 361 -6.37 12.77 0.87
CA MET A 361 -5.69 13.98 0.42
C MET A 361 -5.26 14.87 1.60
N THR A 362 -6.16 15.10 2.57
CA THR A 362 -5.91 16.04 3.67
C THR A 362 -4.97 15.50 4.74
N GLN A 363 -4.81 14.18 4.83
CA GLN A 363 -3.85 13.55 5.74
C GLN A 363 -2.48 13.29 5.08
N SER A 364 -2.33 13.63 3.79
CA SER A 364 -1.07 13.44 3.08
C SER A 364 -0.10 14.58 3.34
N ASP A 365 1.06 14.26 3.88
CA ASP A 365 2.17 15.19 4.14
C ASP A 365 3.14 15.29 2.95
N VAL A 366 3.11 14.32 2.03
CA VAL A 366 3.83 14.38 0.75
C VAL A 366 2.89 14.05 -0.41
N VAL A 367 2.82 14.93 -1.40
CA VAL A 367 2.01 14.71 -2.60
C VAL A 367 2.89 14.70 -3.85
N LEU A 368 2.78 13.65 -4.67
CA LEU A 368 3.46 13.53 -5.95
C LEU A 368 2.42 13.65 -7.07
N ALA A 369 2.17 14.87 -7.53
CA ALA A 369 1.20 15.18 -8.56
C ALA A 369 1.82 15.03 -9.95
N HIS A 370 1.63 13.88 -10.59
CA HIS A 370 1.91 13.72 -12.00
C HIS A 370 0.90 14.50 -12.84
N ARG A 371 1.15 14.60 -14.14
CA ARG A 371 0.30 15.34 -15.06
C ARG A 371 -1.19 14.94 -14.95
N LEU A 372 -2.03 15.91 -14.66
CA LEU A 372 -3.49 15.83 -14.65
C LEU A 372 -4.03 16.59 -15.88
N THR A 373 -5.19 16.18 -16.41
CA THR A 373 -5.82 16.79 -17.58
C THR A 373 -7.30 17.10 -17.39
N ALA A 374 -7.97 16.42 -16.46
CA ALA A 374 -9.37 16.67 -16.15
C ALA A 374 -9.50 17.80 -15.12
N LYS A 375 -10.38 18.76 -15.38
CA LYS A 375 -10.60 19.90 -14.47
C LYS A 375 -11.05 19.46 -13.08
N VAL A 376 -11.89 18.44 -12.98
CA VAL A 376 -12.33 17.86 -11.69
C VAL A 376 -11.15 17.39 -10.85
N ASP A 377 -10.14 16.80 -11.49
CA ASP A 377 -8.96 16.28 -10.80
C ASP A 377 -8.00 17.41 -10.39
N THR A 378 -7.83 18.43 -11.21
CA THR A 378 -7.03 19.62 -10.86
C THR A 378 -7.70 20.45 -9.78
N ASP A 379 -9.03 20.61 -9.82
CA ASP A 379 -9.79 21.32 -8.77
C ASP A 379 -9.70 20.56 -7.42
N ALA A 380 -9.79 19.23 -7.44
CA ALA A 380 -9.62 18.40 -6.24
C ALA A 380 -8.21 18.59 -5.64
N MET A 381 -7.18 18.55 -6.48
CA MET A 381 -5.80 18.82 -6.04
C MET A 381 -5.63 20.24 -5.50
N GLY A 382 -6.25 21.23 -6.14
CA GLY A 382 -6.24 22.62 -5.66
C GLY A 382 -6.91 22.80 -4.28
N SER A 383 -7.78 21.89 -3.85
CA SER A 383 -8.42 21.96 -2.53
C SER A 383 -7.53 21.49 -1.37
N ILE A 384 -6.49 20.68 -1.65
CA ILE A 384 -5.54 20.16 -0.66
C ILE A 384 -4.42 21.16 -0.39
N ILE A 385 -4.00 21.84 -1.43
CA ILE A 385 -2.86 22.73 -1.40
C ILE A 385 -3.28 24.06 -0.76
N GLN A 386 -2.49 24.53 0.16
CA GLN A 386 -2.72 25.80 0.85
C GLN A 386 -2.98 26.92 -0.16
N SER A 387 -3.88 27.84 0.16
CA SER A 387 -4.46 28.81 -0.77
C SER A 387 -3.43 29.62 -1.57
N TYR A 388 -2.25 29.89 -0.99
CA TYR A 388 -1.16 30.65 -1.64
C TYR A 388 -0.36 29.83 -2.67
N LEU A 389 -0.41 28.49 -2.60
CA LEU A 389 0.25 27.59 -3.53
C LEU A 389 -0.65 27.17 -4.72
N ARG A 390 -1.98 27.34 -4.62
CA ARG A 390 -2.95 26.88 -5.63
C ARG A 390 -2.68 27.45 -7.03
N GLY A 391 -2.55 28.77 -7.15
CA GLY A 391 -2.29 29.41 -8.43
C GLY A 391 -0.93 29.06 -9.03
N THR A 392 -0.01 28.61 -8.19
CA THR A 392 1.32 28.14 -8.59
C THR A 392 1.27 26.69 -9.10
N LEU A 393 0.47 25.81 -8.48
CA LEU A 393 0.37 24.41 -8.90
C LEU A 393 -0.12 24.24 -10.34
N ASP A 394 -1.21 24.91 -10.74
CA ASP A 394 -1.75 24.82 -12.10
C ASP A 394 -0.75 25.30 -13.15
N LYS A 395 -0.02 26.37 -12.82
CA LYS A 395 1.05 26.90 -13.65
C LYS A 395 2.21 25.90 -13.78
N GLU A 396 2.69 25.37 -12.67
CA GLU A 396 3.80 24.42 -12.64
C GLU A 396 3.43 23.09 -13.33
N LEU A 397 2.20 22.54 -13.10
CA LEU A 397 1.71 21.36 -13.81
C LEU A 397 1.66 21.53 -15.33
N THR A 398 1.38 22.75 -15.79
CA THR A 398 1.36 23.10 -17.21
C THR A 398 2.77 23.18 -17.80
N LEU A 399 3.73 23.64 -17.01
CA LEU A 399 5.14 23.81 -17.40
C LEU A 399 5.95 22.51 -17.33
N LEU A 400 5.43 21.46 -16.65
CA LEU A 400 6.12 20.18 -16.55
C LEU A 400 6.48 19.61 -17.93
N PRO A 401 7.71 19.09 -18.09
CA PRO A 401 8.10 18.37 -19.29
C PRO A 401 7.13 17.23 -19.59
N ARG A 402 6.85 16.98 -20.89
CA ARG A 402 5.95 15.92 -21.34
C ARG A 402 6.62 14.55 -21.36
N VAL A 403 7.41 14.26 -20.32
CA VAL A 403 8.13 13.00 -20.13
C VAL A 403 7.43 12.20 -19.04
N ALA A 404 7.36 10.87 -19.22
CA ALA A 404 6.81 9.98 -18.20
C ALA A 404 7.63 10.09 -16.91
N GLY A 405 6.95 10.14 -15.77
CA GLY A 405 7.60 10.31 -14.46
C GLY A 405 7.85 11.77 -14.06
N SER A 406 7.55 12.76 -14.92
CA SER A 406 7.54 14.17 -14.49
C SER A 406 6.37 14.42 -13.54
N CYS A 407 6.61 15.06 -12.41
CA CYS A 407 5.59 15.41 -11.41
C CYS A 407 5.98 16.66 -10.62
N ILE A 408 5.02 17.19 -9.88
CA ILE A 408 5.24 18.19 -8.83
C ILE A 408 5.23 17.45 -7.50
N ALA A 409 6.31 17.53 -6.74
CA ALA A 409 6.32 17.10 -5.35
C ALA A 409 5.86 18.29 -4.48
N VAL A 410 4.83 18.07 -3.67
CA VAL A 410 4.38 19.01 -2.65
C VAL A 410 4.79 18.42 -1.30
N ASP A 411 5.53 19.20 -0.55
CA ASP A 411 6.00 18.88 0.79
C ASP A 411 5.24 19.78 1.77
N ASP A 412 4.23 19.22 2.44
CA ASP A 412 3.39 19.97 3.37
C ASP A 412 4.15 20.32 4.66
N VAL A 413 5.10 19.47 5.07
CA VAL A 413 5.93 19.70 6.27
C VAL A 413 6.76 20.96 6.14
N ASN A 414 7.32 21.22 4.96
CA ASN A 414 8.16 22.38 4.68
C ASN A 414 7.43 23.46 3.87
N GLU A 415 6.16 23.28 3.54
CA GLU A 415 5.33 24.19 2.74
C GLU A 415 5.97 24.57 1.39
N ARG A 416 6.54 23.58 0.68
CA ARG A 416 7.28 23.77 -0.57
C ARG A 416 6.80 22.88 -1.69
N MET A 417 6.99 23.36 -2.92
CA MET A 417 6.74 22.59 -4.14
C MET A 417 8.01 22.47 -4.97
N TYR A 418 8.21 21.29 -5.55
CA TYR A 418 9.38 20.98 -6.37
C TYR A 418 8.95 20.28 -7.67
N PRO A 419 9.03 20.96 -8.84
CA PRO A 419 8.96 20.25 -10.12
C PRO A 419 10.09 19.24 -10.21
N MET A 420 9.78 17.96 -10.50
CA MET A 420 10.79 16.91 -10.47
C MET A 420 10.56 15.82 -11.52
N GLN A 421 11.62 15.11 -11.81
CA GLN A 421 11.62 13.85 -12.54
C GLN A 421 11.84 12.70 -11.56
N ILE A 422 10.93 11.75 -11.55
CA ILE A 422 11.11 10.47 -10.84
C ILE A 422 12.29 9.73 -11.48
N ARG A 423 13.18 9.15 -10.66
CA ARG A 423 14.32 8.36 -11.14
C ARG A 423 13.86 7.11 -11.89
N PRO A 424 14.66 6.56 -12.80
CA PRO A 424 14.37 5.28 -13.40
C PRO A 424 14.35 4.15 -12.35
N ARG A 425 13.49 3.16 -12.59
CA ARG A 425 13.48 1.92 -11.81
C ARG A 425 14.65 1.04 -12.22
N PHE A 426 15.37 0.50 -11.26
CA PHE A 426 16.37 -0.52 -11.54
C PHE A 426 15.78 -1.94 -11.62
N SER A 427 14.57 -2.16 -11.09
CA SER A 427 13.81 -3.39 -11.32
C SER A 427 12.82 -3.23 -12.47
N TRP A 428 12.43 -4.34 -13.08
CA TRP A 428 11.50 -4.35 -14.21
C TRP A 428 10.14 -3.75 -13.82
N HIS A 429 9.53 -3.01 -14.73
CA HIS A 429 8.17 -2.48 -14.58
C HIS A 429 7.17 -3.20 -15.49
N GLY A 430 6.23 -3.95 -14.89
CA GLY A 430 5.21 -4.74 -15.59
C GLY A 430 4.03 -3.96 -16.15
N GLY A 431 3.84 -2.68 -15.75
CA GLY A 431 2.67 -1.87 -16.11
C GLY A 431 2.68 -1.25 -17.50
N GLY A 432 3.58 -1.63 -18.39
CA GLY A 432 3.65 -1.14 -19.77
C GLY A 432 2.52 -1.71 -20.62
N ALA A 433 1.83 -0.87 -21.42
CA ALA A 433 0.86 -1.35 -22.39
C ALA A 433 1.55 -2.13 -23.52
N PRO A 434 0.98 -3.25 -24.00
CA PRO A 434 1.50 -3.96 -25.17
C PRO A 434 1.51 -3.05 -26.40
N LYS A 435 2.57 -3.12 -27.20
CA LYS A 435 2.73 -2.34 -28.43
C LYS A 435 2.66 -3.26 -29.64
N ILE A 436 1.95 -2.83 -30.69
CA ILE A 436 1.90 -3.56 -31.97
C ILE A 436 3.25 -3.46 -32.72
N VAL A 437 3.93 -2.33 -32.57
CA VAL A 437 5.25 -2.10 -33.17
C VAL A 437 6.26 -2.04 -32.02
N GLU A 438 7.10 -3.05 -31.92
CA GLU A 438 8.26 -3.06 -31.02
C GLU A 438 9.49 -2.55 -31.75
N GLU A 439 10.27 -1.70 -31.10
CA GLU A 439 11.60 -1.37 -31.60
C GLU A 439 12.43 -2.66 -31.67
N LYS A 440 12.86 -3.05 -32.88
CA LYS A 440 13.78 -4.15 -33.05
C LYS A 440 15.05 -3.82 -32.24
N LYS A 441 15.29 -4.54 -31.14
CA LYS A 441 16.59 -4.52 -30.49
C LYS A 441 17.61 -4.83 -31.57
N LYS A 442 18.52 -3.91 -31.90
CA LYS A 442 19.72 -4.23 -32.70
C LYS A 442 20.41 -5.34 -31.95
N ALA A 443 20.42 -6.54 -32.53
CA ALA A 443 21.27 -7.59 -32.06
C ALA A 443 22.69 -7.01 -32.06
N LEU A 444 23.34 -7.01 -30.91
CA LEU A 444 24.78 -6.78 -30.84
C LEU A 444 25.39 -7.92 -31.63
N GLU A 445 25.80 -7.64 -32.85
CA GLU A 445 26.75 -8.50 -33.58
C GLU A 445 28.05 -8.46 -32.79
N PHE A 446 28.40 -9.61 -32.22
CA PHE A 446 29.72 -9.87 -31.63
C PHE A 446 30.77 -10.10 -32.73
#